data_9c57643e43c823ca1ac802e7d0889e09
#
_entry.id   9c57643e43c823ca1ac802e7d0889e09
#
_cell.length_a   1.000
_cell.length_b   1.000
_cell.length_c   1.000
_cell.angle_alpha   90.00
_cell.angle_beta   90.00
_cell.angle_gamma   90.00
#
_symmetry.space_group_name_H-M   'P 1'
#
loop_
_entity.id
_entity.type
_entity.pdbx_description
1 polymer ?
#
loop_
_entity_poly.entity_id
_entity_poly.type
_entity_poly.pdbx_seq_one_letter_code
_entity_poly.pdbx_strand_id
1 'polypeptide(L)'
;MNLILKDSELEVYNQFRKQLDDSYTVFYSVEWNRKRKDGSLEKSEADFIVASPKYGFLCLEVKGGSGIDIDGDKWTLLDNVHGDRPLKRSPYKQAEESMYYFKDKFNTEYHQQYRGLFGAGAIFPFYALPQVESISNRDKACTIEAQDMDNLDKKIRDMFKTWGGSKYGRNQYMKENHEFFLDMIRKRSAMAAAAGALVKFKEKQLDIVNRVQDNYIYFVSNIRQFYMRGGAGTGKTWIAIKMANAEAENGARVLLTCKSKALSAVMKNETSDAVDVIDLESLRENTPAGSYDAIFVDEAQDFSEEDAFNLKTYLKDEKASRLGVFYDDVQKVRAESFGDAFMIDTPPLLLHENIRNTANIYKYATQETDLGTDVITNPVEGPTPKSENIADGKKLTQRLNNLLKEYLVDEGLNTTSLAILVDDADWFMEQYPEGIAKWKFIKQPVTNDDEVRVSSVLDFKGLESDMVIYVRHEDVSQNLNYIAYTRAKYYLLELIIKK
;
A
#
# COMPACT_ATOMS: atom_id res chain seq x y z
N MET A 1 -17.38 1.16 1.20
CA MET A 1 -16.47 1.30 0.06
C MET A 1 -16.85 2.58 -0.67
N ASN A 2 -16.25 3.71 -0.28
CA ASN A 2 -16.45 4.97 -0.98
C ASN A 2 -15.24 5.18 -1.88
N LEU A 3 -15.30 4.59 -3.09
CA LEU A 3 -14.51 5.02 -4.22
C LEU A 3 -14.94 6.48 -4.49
N ILE A 4 -14.01 7.44 -4.50
CA ILE A 4 -14.26 8.73 -5.09
C ILE A 4 -14.18 8.50 -6.60
N LEU A 5 -15.30 8.02 -7.15
CA LEU A 5 -15.51 7.95 -8.58
C LEU A 5 -15.57 9.39 -9.10
N LYS A 6 -14.97 9.66 -10.25
CA LYS A 6 -15.30 10.89 -10.98
C LYS A 6 -16.80 10.85 -11.26
N ASP A 7 -17.46 11.98 -11.28
CA ASP A 7 -18.92 12.04 -11.44
C ASP A 7 -19.43 11.22 -12.65
N SER A 8 -18.66 11.20 -13.73
CA SER A 8 -18.98 10.43 -14.94
C SER A 8 -18.88 8.91 -14.75
N GLU A 9 -17.90 8.46 -14.02
CA GLU A 9 -17.68 7.04 -13.73
C GLU A 9 -18.69 6.55 -12.67
N LEU A 10 -19.04 7.42 -11.72
CA LEU A 10 -20.07 7.15 -10.72
C LEU A 10 -21.45 6.98 -11.37
N GLU A 11 -21.78 7.84 -12.32
CA GLU A 11 -23.04 7.72 -13.08
C GLU A 11 -23.09 6.38 -13.83
N VAL A 12 -22.04 6.05 -14.58
CA VAL A 12 -21.96 4.77 -15.31
C VAL A 12 -22.06 3.57 -14.36
N TYR A 13 -21.36 3.62 -13.22
CA TYR A 13 -21.42 2.56 -12.21
C TYR A 13 -22.84 2.34 -11.67
N ASN A 14 -23.54 3.43 -11.33
CA ASN A 14 -24.91 3.39 -10.82
C ASN A 14 -25.88 2.81 -11.85
N GLN A 15 -25.72 3.18 -13.11
CA GLN A 15 -26.55 2.68 -14.20
C GLN A 15 -26.27 1.21 -14.51
N PHE A 16 -25.02 0.76 -14.50
CA PHE A 16 -24.71 -0.67 -14.62
C PHE A 16 -25.34 -1.49 -13.50
N ARG A 17 -25.22 -1.02 -12.25
CA ARG A 17 -25.83 -1.68 -11.10
C ARG A 17 -27.35 -1.79 -11.18
N LYS A 18 -28.00 -0.82 -11.81
CA LYS A 18 -29.45 -0.77 -11.96
C LYS A 18 -29.98 -1.64 -13.11
N GLN A 19 -29.19 -1.76 -14.20
CA GLN A 19 -29.70 -2.27 -15.47
C GLN A 19 -29.11 -3.62 -15.88
N LEU A 20 -27.88 -3.98 -15.46
CA LEU A 20 -27.29 -5.27 -15.76
C LEU A 20 -27.70 -6.31 -14.71
N ASP A 21 -28.11 -7.48 -15.21
CA ASP A 21 -28.48 -8.63 -14.36
C ASP A 21 -27.24 -9.43 -13.89
N ASP A 22 -27.47 -10.46 -13.08
CA ASP A 22 -26.43 -11.32 -12.50
C ASP A 22 -25.65 -12.14 -13.54
N SER A 23 -26.03 -12.10 -14.82
CA SER A 23 -25.27 -12.75 -15.92
C SER A 23 -24.06 -11.90 -16.36
N TYR A 24 -23.91 -10.71 -15.82
CA TYR A 24 -22.75 -9.86 -16.05
C TYR A 24 -21.92 -9.68 -14.79
N THR A 25 -20.60 -9.67 -14.95
CA THR A 25 -19.66 -9.23 -13.93
C THR A 25 -19.00 -7.95 -14.40
N VAL A 26 -19.11 -6.88 -13.63
CA VAL A 26 -18.52 -5.58 -13.95
C VAL A 26 -17.36 -5.31 -13.01
N PHE A 27 -16.19 -5.06 -13.59
CA PHE A 27 -15.02 -4.58 -12.88
C PHE A 27 -14.83 -3.10 -13.19
N TYR A 28 -14.44 -2.34 -12.21
CA TYR A 28 -14.15 -0.91 -12.31
C TYR A 28 -12.68 -0.66 -12.03
N SER A 29 -12.08 0.28 -12.78
CA SER A 29 -10.71 0.79 -12.56
C SER A 29 -9.68 -0.35 -12.54
N VAL A 30 -9.57 -1.09 -13.67
CA VAL A 30 -8.62 -2.22 -13.76
C VAL A 30 -7.32 -1.73 -14.36
N GLU A 31 -6.33 -1.51 -13.51
CA GLU A 31 -5.00 -1.05 -13.92
C GLU A 31 -4.20 -2.14 -14.64
N TRP A 32 -3.35 -1.71 -15.57
CA TRP A 32 -2.39 -2.58 -16.25
C TRP A 32 -1.16 -1.82 -16.73
N ASN A 33 -0.05 -2.53 -16.89
CA ASN A 33 1.24 -1.95 -17.29
C ASN A 33 1.64 -2.44 -18.68
N ARG A 34 2.06 -1.51 -19.53
CA ARG A 34 2.61 -1.80 -20.85
C ARG A 34 4.09 -1.49 -20.87
N LYS A 35 4.88 -2.43 -21.38
CA LYS A 35 6.30 -2.20 -21.64
C LYS A 35 6.46 -1.46 -22.96
N ARG A 36 7.05 -0.27 -22.95
CA ARG A 36 7.39 0.49 -24.14
C ARG A 36 8.60 -0.11 -24.86
N LYS A 37 8.83 0.30 -26.12
CA LYS A 37 9.98 -0.15 -26.92
C LYS A 37 11.33 0.22 -26.28
N ASP A 38 11.36 1.29 -25.50
CA ASP A 38 12.54 1.76 -24.76
C ASP A 38 12.75 1.02 -23.43
N GLY A 39 11.89 0.04 -23.10
CA GLY A 39 11.95 -0.73 -21.87
C GLY A 39 11.20 -0.10 -20.69
N SER A 40 10.77 1.15 -20.77
CA SER A 40 9.98 1.82 -19.74
C SER A 40 8.57 1.21 -19.62
N LEU A 41 8.00 1.26 -18.41
CA LEU A 41 6.62 0.82 -18.16
C LEU A 41 5.67 2.02 -18.27
N GLU A 42 4.65 1.89 -19.11
CA GLU A 42 3.53 2.82 -19.18
C GLU A 42 2.37 2.24 -18.39
N LYS A 43 1.94 2.96 -17.36
CA LYS A 43 0.75 2.62 -16.59
C LYS A 43 -0.50 3.03 -17.39
N SER A 44 -1.46 2.14 -17.50
CA SER A 44 -2.74 2.36 -18.16
C SER A 44 -3.86 1.72 -17.33
N GLU A 45 -5.09 2.01 -17.68
CA GLU A 45 -6.27 1.58 -16.93
C GLU A 45 -7.40 1.27 -17.91
N ALA A 46 -8.27 0.32 -17.58
CA ALA A 46 -9.58 0.15 -18.17
C ALA A 46 -10.62 0.66 -17.17
N ASP A 47 -11.34 1.73 -17.51
CA ASP A 47 -12.33 2.33 -16.61
C ASP A 47 -13.38 1.29 -16.21
N PHE A 48 -13.90 0.51 -17.15
CA PHE A 48 -14.77 -0.63 -16.88
C PHE A 48 -14.42 -1.84 -17.75
N ILE A 49 -14.53 -3.03 -17.14
CA ILE A 49 -14.57 -4.32 -17.86
C ILE A 49 -15.90 -4.98 -17.56
N VAL A 50 -16.71 -5.21 -18.59
CA VAL A 50 -17.98 -5.91 -18.51
C VAL A 50 -17.80 -7.31 -19.06
N ALA A 51 -17.85 -8.33 -18.19
CA ALA A 51 -17.68 -9.74 -18.53
C ALA A 51 -19.02 -10.50 -18.47
N SER A 52 -19.26 -11.38 -19.44
CA SER A 52 -20.45 -12.23 -19.51
C SER A 52 -20.06 -13.68 -19.84
N PRO A 53 -20.56 -14.69 -19.09
CA PRO A 53 -20.31 -16.09 -19.38
C PRO A 53 -20.86 -16.53 -20.72
N LYS A 54 -21.80 -15.80 -21.28
CA LYS A 54 -22.42 -16.08 -22.58
C LYS A 54 -21.62 -15.53 -23.76
N TYR A 55 -20.96 -14.39 -23.57
CA TYR A 55 -20.33 -13.68 -24.67
C TYR A 55 -18.81 -13.61 -24.55
N GLY A 56 -18.29 -13.12 -23.46
CA GLY A 56 -16.88 -12.81 -23.24
C GLY A 56 -16.70 -11.53 -22.45
N PHE A 57 -15.86 -10.58 -22.90
CA PHE A 57 -15.67 -9.32 -22.18
C PHE A 57 -15.60 -8.10 -23.12
N LEU A 58 -15.94 -6.92 -22.56
CA LEU A 58 -15.78 -5.61 -23.16
C LEU A 58 -14.94 -4.74 -22.23
N CYS A 59 -13.99 -3.98 -22.80
CA CYS A 59 -13.33 -2.88 -22.13
C CYS A 59 -13.98 -1.56 -22.54
N LEU A 60 -14.37 -0.74 -21.57
CA LEU A 60 -15.10 0.49 -21.81
C LEU A 60 -14.34 1.65 -21.17
N GLU A 61 -14.12 2.70 -21.94
CA GLU A 61 -13.52 3.96 -21.51
C GLU A 61 -14.58 5.01 -21.29
N VAL A 62 -14.54 5.72 -20.16
CA VAL A 62 -15.50 6.76 -19.81
C VAL A 62 -14.86 8.13 -19.94
N LYS A 63 -15.57 9.06 -20.56
CA LYS A 63 -15.16 10.46 -20.64
C LYS A 63 -16.27 11.37 -20.12
N GLY A 64 -15.97 12.01 -18.99
CA GLY A 64 -16.80 13.06 -18.40
C GLY A 64 -16.60 14.42 -19.07
N GLY A 65 -16.78 15.49 -18.31
CA GLY A 65 -16.70 16.87 -18.80
C GLY A 65 -18.03 17.38 -19.35
N SER A 66 -18.00 18.52 -20.02
CA SER A 66 -19.18 19.17 -20.61
C SER A 66 -19.35 18.86 -22.10
N GLY A 67 -18.36 18.22 -22.73
CA GLY A 67 -18.37 17.90 -24.15
C GLY A 67 -17.02 17.38 -24.63
N ILE A 68 -16.92 17.15 -25.92
CA ILE A 68 -15.67 16.78 -26.59
C ILE A 68 -15.60 17.45 -27.94
N ASP A 69 -14.41 17.97 -28.26
CA ASP A 69 -14.10 18.50 -29.58
C ASP A 69 -13.20 17.53 -30.33
N ILE A 70 -13.45 17.33 -31.64
CA ILE A 70 -12.78 16.36 -32.48
C ILE A 70 -12.35 17.02 -33.78
N ASP A 71 -11.05 17.23 -33.93
CA ASP A 71 -10.43 17.75 -35.15
C ASP A 71 -9.50 16.66 -35.76
N GLY A 72 -10.03 15.93 -36.72
CA GLY A 72 -9.36 14.75 -37.28
C GLY A 72 -9.05 13.68 -36.22
N ASP A 73 -7.75 13.44 -35.98
CA ASP A 73 -7.28 12.49 -34.94
C ASP A 73 -7.07 13.14 -33.57
N LYS A 74 -7.27 14.45 -33.46
CA LYS A 74 -7.10 15.17 -32.19
C LYS A 74 -8.41 15.24 -31.44
N TRP A 75 -8.36 14.85 -30.19
CA TRP A 75 -9.49 14.83 -29.28
C TRP A 75 -9.22 15.76 -28.11
N THR A 76 -10.15 16.66 -27.81
CA THR A 76 -10.05 17.59 -26.69
C THR A 76 -11.30 17.43 -25.82
N LEU A 77 -11.09 17.06 -24.57
CA LEU A 77 -12.17 17.03 -23.56
C LEU A 77 -12.46 18.46 -23.12
N LEU A 78 -13.72 18.88 -23.26
CA LEU A 78 -14.21 20.17 -22.80
C LEU A 78 -14.67 20.07 -21.36
N ASP A 79 -14.15 20.94 -20.49
CA ASP A 79 -14.48 20.92 -19.07
C ASP A 79 -14.64 22.35 -18.54
N ASN A 80 -15.86 22.75 -18.28
CA ASN A 80 -16.21 24.10 -17.83
C ASN A 80 -15.68 24.43 -16.41
N VAL A 81 -15.26 23.43 -15.66
CA VAL A 81 -14.78 23.59 -14.28
C VAL A 81 -13.26 23.59 -14.22
N HIS A 82 -12.60 22.64 -14.91
CA HIS A 82 -11.18 22.41 -14.84
C HIS A 82 -10.40 22.86 -16.08
N GLY A 83 -11.10 23.39 -17.09
CA GLY A 83 -10.55 23.80 -18.38
C GLY A 83 -10.34 22.64 -19.35
N ASP A 84 -10.28 22.99 -20.64
CA ASP A 84 -10.20 22.04 -21.73
C ASP A 84 -8.85 21.28 -21.73
N ARG A 85 -8.89 19.98 -22.02
CA ARG A 85 -7.70 19.11 -21.97
C ARG A 85 -7.57 18.27 -23.24
N PRO A 86 -6.44 18.35 -23.95
CA PRO A 86 -6.18 17.47 -25.08
C PRO A 86 -5.98 16.02 -24.59
N LEU A 87 -6.63 15.08 -25.26
CA LEU A 87 -6.46 13.67 -25.02
C LEU A 87 -5.25 13.14 -25.84
N LYS A 88 -4.38 12.37 -25.21
CA LYS A 88 -3.24 11.75 -25.90
C LYS A 88 -3.66 10.75 -26.97
N ARG A 89 -4.84 10.14 -26.84
CA ARG A 89 -5.41 9.12 -27.73
C ARG A 89 -6.94 9.23 -27.65
N SER A 90 -7.62 8.78 -28.71
CA SER A 90 -9.08 8.68 -28.66
C SER A 90 -9.54 7.70 -27.58
N PRO A 91 -10.70 7.88 -26.98
CA PRO A 91 -11.27 6.95 -25.98
C PRO A 91 -11.38 5.51 -26.53
N TYR A 92 -11.74 5.35 -27.79
CA TYR A 92 -11.82 4.04 -28.46
C TYR A 92 -10.46 3.33 -28.47
N LYS A 93 -9.39 4.07 -28.80
CA LYS A 93 -8.05 3.51 -28.83
C LYS A 93 -7.55 3.13 -27.43
N GLN A 94 -7.92 3.89 -26.41
CA GLN A 94 -7.61 3.55 -25.01
C GLN A 94 -8.30 2.24 -24.61
N ALA A 95 -9.60 2.11 -24.90
CA ALA A 95 -10.37 0.90 -24.63
C ALA A 95 -9.86 -0.32 -25.44
N GLU A 96 -9.50 -0.15 -26.71
CA GLU A 96 -8.92 -1.22 -27.55
C GLU A 96 -7.57 -1.71 -27.02
N GLU A 97 -6.70 -0.83 -26.56
CA GLU A 97 -5.42 -1.20 -25.96
C GLU A 97 -5.61 -2.05 -24.71
N SER A 98 -6.57 -1.66 -23.84
CA SER A 98 -6.94 -2.45 -22.67
C SER A 98 -7.52 -3.82 -23.06
N MET A 99 -8.40 -3.87 -24.05
CA MET A 99 -8.99 -5.10 -24.57
C MET A 99 -7.93 -6.09 -25.07
N TYR A 100 -7.00 -5.63 -25.91
CA TYR A 100 -5.93 -6.50 -26.44
C TYR A 100 -4.99 -6.94 -25.32
N TYR A 101 -4.65 -6.05 -24.39
CA TYR A 101 -3.82 -6.40 -23.24
C TYR A 101 -4.43 -7.56 -22.44
N PHE A 102 -5.70 -7.46 -22.03
CA PHE A 102 -6.34 -8.49 -21.22
C PHE A 102 -6.51 -9.82 -21.97
N LYS A 103 -6.81 -9.77 -23.27
CA LYS A 103 -6.82 -10.97 -24.11
C LYS A 103 -5.46 -11.66 -24.19
N ASP A 104 -4.40 -10.89 -24.48
CA ASP A 104 -3.05 -11.44 -24.62
C ASP A 104 -2.49 -11.91 -23.27
N LYS A 105 -2.84 -11.23 -22.19
CA LYS A 105 -2.49 -11.63 -20.83
C LYS A 105 -3.15 -12.96 -20.45
N PHE A 106 -4.43 -13.13 -20.77
CA PHE A 106 -5.11 -14.40 -20.58
C PHE A 106 -4.40 -15.55 -21.31
N ASN A 107 -4.08 -15.33 -22.59
CA ASN A 107 -3.39 -16.33 -23.41
C ASN A 107 -2.04 -16.73 -22.81
N THR A 108 -1.31 -15.76 -22.27
CA THR A 108 0.02 -15.98 -21.68
C THR A 108 -0.06 -16.66 -20.31
N GLU A 109 -1.01 -16.24 -19.46
CA GLU A 109 -1.12 -16.70 -18.08
C GLU A 109 -1.64 -18.14 -17.99
N TYR A 110 -2.61 -18.49 -18.83
CA TYR A 110 -3.23 -19.81 -18.82
C TYR A 110 -2.70 -20.73 -19.93
N HIS A 111 -1.73 -20.30 -20.73
CA HIS A 111 -1.15 -21.08 -21.85
C HIS A 111 -2.21 -21.63 -22.82
N GLN A 112 -3.30 -20.89 -23.00
CA GLN A 112 -4.40 -21.25 -23.89
C GLN A 112 -4.98 -20.00 -24.58
N GLN A 113 -5.59 -20.21 -25.75
CA GLN A 113 -6.21 -19.12 -26.49
C GLN A 113 -7.56 -18.74 -25.85
N TYR A 114 -7.77 -17.43 -25.62
CA TYR A 114 -9.07 -16.89 -25.22
C TYR A 114 -10.11 -17.16 -26.32
N ARG A 115 -11.21 -17.79 -25.96
CA ARG A 115 -12.24 -18.25 -26.92
C ARG A 115 -13.53 -17.44 -26.88
N GLY A 116 -13.70 -16.52 -25.94
CA GLY A 116 -14.84 -15.60 -25.85
C GLY A 116 -14.75 -14.48 -26.89
N LEU A 117 -15.83 -13.77 -27.07
CA LEU A 117 -15.80 -12.49 -27.76
C LEU A 117 -15.06 -11.49 -26.88
N PHE A 118 -14.38 -10.56 -27.49
CA PHE A 118 -13.75 -9.45 -26.82
C PHE A 118 -13.95 -8.19 -27.64
N GLY A 119 -14.14 -7.07 -26.97
CA GLY A 119 -14.46 -5.83 -27.63
C GLY A 119 -14.11 -4.61 -26.76
N ALA A 120 -14.23 -3.45 -27.40
CA ALA A 120 -13.95 -2.17 -26.79
C ALA A 120 -15.04 -1.15 -27.15
N GLY A 121 -15.25 -0.16 -26.30
CA GLY A 121 -16.19 0.93 -26.56
C GLY A 121 -15.93 2.14 -25.68
N ALA A 122 -16.67 3.22 -25.92
CA ALA A 122 -16.56 4.45 -25.15
C ALA A 122 -17.93 4.91 -24.63
N ILE A 123 -17.93 5.50 -23.44
CA ILE A 123 -19.13 6.01 -22.76
C ILE A 123 -18.95 7.49 -22.47
N PHE A 124 -19.93 8.29 -22.89
CA PHE A 124 -20.02 9.73 -22.69
C PHE A 124 -21.34 10.02 -21.94
N PRO A 125 -21.36 9.89 -20.60
CA PRO A 125 -22.62 9.83 -19.85
C PRO A 125 -23.39 11.14 -19.82
N PHE A 126 -22.75 12.29 -20.13
CA PHE A 126 -23.34 13.62 -19.95
C PHE A 126 -23.59 14.37 -21.26
N TYR A 127 -23.14 13.88 -22.39
CA TYR A 127 -23.28 14.54 -23.68
C TYR A 127 -23.32 13.55 -24.86
N ALA A 128 -23.73 14.07 -26.01
CA ALA A 128 -23.66 13.36 -27.29
C ALA A 128 -22.39 13.77 -28.05
N LEU A 129 -21.84 12.87 -28.86
CA LEU A 129 -20.70 13.15 -29.70
C LEU A 129 -21.06 14.04 -30.89
N PRO A 130 -20.15 14.91 -31.34
CA PRO A 130 -20.32 15.61 -32.60
C PRO A 130 -20.35 14.62 -33.78
N GLN A 131 -21.19 14.92 -34.79
CA GLN A 131 -21.29 14.12 -36.01
C GLN A 131 -20.08 14.37 -36.92
N VAL A 132 -19.01 13.60 -36.73
CA VAL A 132 -17.78 13.72 -37.50
C VAL A 132 -17.48 12.44 -38.29
N GLU A 133 -16.87 12.59 -39.47
CA GLU A 133 -16.51 11.45 -40.34
C GLU A 133 -15.33 10.65 -39.82
N SER A 134 -14.48 11.27 -38.98
CA SER A 134 -13.27 10.63 -38.41
C SER A 134 -13.58 9.47 -37.47
N ILE A 135 -14.81 9.34 -36.94
CA ILE A 135 -15.24 8.22 -36.12
C ILE A 135 -15.72 7.08 -37.02
N SER A 136 -15.10 5.90 -36.91
CA SER A 136 -15.48 4.74 -37.71
C SER A 136 -16.91 4.27 -37.40
N ASN A 137 -17.55 3.61 -38.36
CA ASN A 137 -18.90 3.02 -38.14
C ASN A 137 -18.92 2.01 -36.99
N ARG A 138 -17.83 1.27 -36.77
CA ARG A 138 -17.68 0.35 -35.65
C ARG A 138 -17.66 1.12 -34.33
N ASP A 139 -16.87 2.18 -34.24
CA ASP A 139 -16.74 2.97 -33.03
C ASP A 139 -18.05 3.66 -32.70
N LYS A 140 -18.77 4.21 -33.72
CA LYS A 140 -20.13 4.74 -33.54
C LYS A 140 -21.09 3.68 -32.97
N ALA A 141 -21.02 2.43 -33.45
CA ALA A 141 -21.86 1.33 -32.94
C ALA A 141 -21.43 0.86 -31.53
N CYS A 142 -20.21 1.19 -31.11
CA CYS A 142 -19.66 0.90 -29.79
C CYS A 142 -19.59 2.14 -28.88
N THR A 143 -20.47 3.09 -29.10
CA THR A 143 -20.60 4.32 -28.31
C THR A 143 -21.88 4.29 -27.47
N ILE A 144 -21.74 4.71 -26.22
CA ILE A 144 -22.84 5.02 -25.31
C ILE A 144 -22.80 6.50 -25.02
N GLU A 145 -23.86 7.20 -25.32
CA GLU A 145 -24.02 8.65 -25.09
C GLU A 145 -25.05 8.92 -23.99
N ALA A 146 -25.18 10.18 -23.55
CA ALA A 146 -26.12 10.57 -22.51
C ALA A 146 -27.55 10.03 -22.73
N GLN A 147 -28.02 10.06 -23.95
CA GLN A 147 -29.35 9.56 -24.33
C GLN A 147 -29.51 8.02 -24.26
N ASP A 148 -28.39 7.30 -24.18
CA ASP A 148 -28.35 5.85 -24.13
C ASP A 148 -28.26 5.30 -22.70
N MET A 149 -28.02 6.17 -21.72
CA MET A 149 -27.74 5.78 -20.34
C MET A 149 -28.88 4.99 -19.67
N ASP A 150 -30.12 5.17 -20.12
CA ASP A 150 -31.26 4.40 -19.62
C ASP A 150 -31.43 3.02 -20.31
N ASN A 151 -30.55 2.67 -21.27
CA ASN A 151 -30.63 1.43 -22.07
C ASN A 151 -29.29 0.70 -22.14
N LEU A 152 -28.50 0.69 -21.07
CA LEU A 152 -27.14 0.15 -21.05
C LEU A 152 -27.08 -1.34 -21.36
N ASP A 153 -28.01 -2.16 -20.83
CA ASP A 153 -28.03 -3.60 -21.11
C ASP A 153 -28.16 -3.90 -22.62
N LYS A 154 -29.05 -3.17 -23.31
CA LYS A 154 -29.18 -3.31 -24.75
C LYS A 154 -27.90 -2.87 -25.48
N LYS A 155 -27.31 -1.75 -25.11
CA LYS A 155 -26.09 -1.23 -25.71
C LYS A 155 -24.89 -2.17 -25.53
N ILE A 156 -24.75 -2.74 -24.35
CA ILE A 156 -23.71 -3.76 -24.06
C ILE A 156 -23.87 -4.99 -24.97
N ARG A 157 -25.10 -5.48 -25.13
CA ARG A 157 -25.36 -6.61 -26.07
C ARG A 157 -25.08 -6.23 -27.52
N ASP A 158 -25.46 -5.03 -27.95
CA ASP A 158 -25.20 -4.56 -29.30
C ASP A 158 -23.70 -4.39 -29.57
N MET A 159 -22.91 -3.98 -28.58
CA MET A 159 -21.44 -3.96 -28.67
C MET A 159 -20.86 -5.37 -28.85
N PHE A 160 -21.30 -6.36 -28.07
CA PHE A 160 -20.88 -7.76 -28.25
C PHE A 160 -21.24 -8.27 -29.64
N LYS A 161 -22.40 -7.89 -30.17
CA LYS A 161 -22.83 -8.24 -31.52
C LYS A 161 -21.93 -7.60 -32.60
N THR A 162 -21.61 -6.34 -32.43
CA THR A 162 -20.75 -5.58 -33.34
C THR A 162 -19.35 -6.19 -33.42
N TRP A 163 -18.73 -6.44 -32.28
CA TRP A 163 -17.40 -7.06 -32.21
C TRP A 163 -17.40 -8.54 -32.61
N GLY A 164 -18.44 -9.26 -32.31
CA GLY A 164 -18.61 -10.66 -32.64
C GLY A 164 -18.88 -10.93 -34.13
N GLY A 165 -19.56 -10.02 -34.79
CA GLY A 165 -19.94 -10.21 -36.19
C GLY A 165 -20.58 -11.60 -36.43
N SER A 166 -20.05 -12.37 -37.36
CA SER A 166 -20.50 -13.73 -37.65
C SER A 166 -20.27 -14.74 -36.51
N LYS A 167 -19.42 -14.44 -35.54
CA LYS A 167 -19.15 -15.29 -34.36
C LYS A 167 -20.12 -15.04 -33.22
N TYR A 168 -20.93 -13.98 -33.27
CA TYR A 168 -21.94 -13.71 -32.26
C TYR A 168 -22.96 -14.84 -32.19
N GLY A 169 -23.17 -15.42 -31.00
CA GLY A 169 -24.03 -16.57 -30.79
C GLY A 169 -23.44 -17.92 -31.22
N ARG A 170 -22.23 -17.95 -31.79
CA ARG A 170 -21.51 -19.16 -32.21
C ARG A 170 -20.12 -19.27 -31.60
N ASN A 171 -19.77 -18.38 -30.65
CA ASN A 171 -18.48 -18.40 -29.97
C ASN A 171 -18.35 -19.70 -29.16
N GLN A 172 -17.13 -20.22 -29.13
CA GLN A 172 -16.79 -21.42 -28.35
C GLN A 172 -16.38 -21.05 -26.93
N TYR A 173 -17.03 -20.04 -26.34
CA TYR A 173 -16.75 -19.59 -25.01
C TYR A 173 -17.26 -20.59 -23.99
N MET A 174 -16.37 -21.16 -23.20
CA MET A 174 -16.68 -22.18 -22.21
C MET A 174 -16.72 -21.52 -20.82
N LYS A 175 -17.54 -22.09 -19.93
CA LYS A 175 -17.65 -21.61 -18.55
C LYS A 175 -16.29 -21.51 -17.86
N GLU A 176 -15.39 -22.47 -18.10
CA GLU A 176 -14.03 -22.48 -17.56
C GLU A 176 -13.19 -21.29 -18.05
N ASN A 177 -13.28 -20.91 -19.32
CA ASN A 177 -12.61 -19.72 -19.86
C ASN A 177 -13.11 -18.44 -19.17
N HIS A 178 -14.41 -18.38 -18.87
CA HIS A 178 -14.99 -17.27 -18.16
C HIS A 178 -14.46 -17.17 -16.72
N GLU A 179 -14.49 -18.29 -15.99
CA GLU A 179 -13.98 -18.30 -14.60
C GLU A 179 -12.49 -17.97 -14.52
N PHE A 180 -11.67 -18.49 -15.42
CA PHE A 180 -10.25 -18.13 -15.51
C PHE A 180 -10.06 -16.63 -15.82
N PHE A 181 -10.87 -16.08 -16.73
CA PHE A 181 -10.83 -14.65 -17.02
C PHE A 181 -11.22 -13.81 -15.80
N LEU A 182 -12.32 -14.16 -15.12
CA LEU A 182 -12.73 -13.50 -13.89
C LEU A 182 -11.67 -13.58 -12.79
N ASP A 183 -11.05 -14.76 -12.62
CA ASP A 183 -9.97 -14.96 -11.64
C ASP A 183 -8.75 -14.08 -11.94
N MET A 184 -8.34 -14.02 -13.22
CA MET A 184 -7.27 -13.13 -13.67
C MET A 184 -7.56 -11.66 -13.36
N ILE A 185 -8.80 -11.20 -13.66
CA ILE A 185 -9.19 -9.81 -13.40
C ILE A 185 -9.36 -9.55 -11.90
N ARG A 186 -9.96 -10.48 -11.14
CA ARG A 186 -10.12 -10.37 -9.67
C ARG A 186 -8.78 -10.26 -8.97
N LYS A 187 -7.80 -11.08 -9.36
CA LYS A 187 -6.44 -10.97 -8.86
C LYS A 187 -5.89 -9.56 -9.10
N ARG A 188 -6.09 -9.01 -10.28
CA ARG A 188 -5.63 -7.67 -10.65
C ARG A 188 -6.45 -6.55 -10.02
N SER A 189 -7.77 -6.68 -9.97
CA SER A 189 -8.64 -5.71 -9.27
C SER A 189 -8.41 -5.72 -7.76
N ALA A 190 -8.11 -6.86 -7.18
CA ALA A 190 -7.66 -6.94 -5.79
C ALA A 190 -6.29 -6.25 -5.61
N MET A 191 -5.46 -6.28 -6.64
CA MET A 191 -4.11 -5.75 -6.67
C MET A 191 -4.08 -4.26 -7.04
N ALA A 192 -4.88 -3.81 -8.03
CA ALA A 192 -5.11 -2.39 -8.32
C ALA A 192 -5.93 -1.69 -7.22
N ALA A 193 -6.88 -2.43 -6.61
CA ALA A 193 -7.48 -2.03 -5.34
C ALA A 193 -6.42 -1.90 -4.25
N ALA A 194 -5.33 -2.65 -4.33
CA ALA A 194 -4.24 -2.58 -3.39
C ALA A 194 -3.36 -1.33 -3.60
N ALA A 195 -2.96 -0.99 -4.81
CA ALA A 195 -2.21 0.25 -5.07
C ALA A 195 -3.10 1.51 -4.90
N GLY A 196 -4.34 1.49 -5.37
CA GLY A 196 -5.32 2.56 -5.13
C GLY A 196 -5.81 2.61 -3.69
N ALA A 197 -5.90 1.46 -2.99
CA ALA A 197 -6.19 1.41 -1.57
C ALA A 197 -4.96 1.83 -0.74
N LEU A 198 -3.73 1.62 -1.22
CA LEU A 198 -2.51 2.16 -0.63
C LEU A 198 -2.54 3.69 -0.61
N VAL A 199 -2.93 4.33 -1.70
CA VAL A 199 -3.10 5.79 -1.79
C VAL A 199 -4.21 6.25 -0.84
N LYS A 200 -5.38 5.62 -0.89
CA LYS A 200 -6.52 5.94 0.00
C LYS A 200 -6.25 5.57 1.46
N PHE A 201 -5.47 4.53 1.70
CA PHE A 201 -5.02 4.18 3.04
C PHE A 201 -4.09 5.25 3.58
N LYS A 202 -3.13 5.74 2.79
CA LYS A 202 -2.24 6.84 3.16
C LYS A 202 -3.04 8.12 3.46
N GLU A 203 -4.04 8.45 2.64
CA GLU A 203 -4.92 9.60 2.88
C GLU A 203 -5.76 9.45 4.16
N LYS A 204 -6.45 8.29 4.34
CA LYS A 204 -7.20 8.01 5.57
C LYS A 204 -6.32 7.89 6.79
N GLN A 205 -5.11 7.33 6.64
CA GLN A 205 -4.14 7.22 7.71
C GLN A 205 -3.68 8.62 8.16
N LEU A 206 -3.46 9.55 7.23
CA LEU A 206 -3.17 10.95 7.53
C LEU A 206 -4.28 11.61 8.33
N ASP A 207 -5.55 11.40 7.98
CA ASP A 207 -6.69 11.97 8.69
C ASP A 207 -6.86 11.36 10.09
N ILE A 208 -6.70 10.04 10.24
CA ILE A 208 -6.79 9.34 11.53
C ILE A 208 -5.61 9.74 12.40
N VAL A 209 -4.41 9.73 11.84
CA VAL A 209 -3.18 10.12 12.50
C VAL A 209 -3.30 11.54 13.02
N ASN A 210 -3.69 12.50 12.20
CA ASN A 210 -3.85 13.90 12.61
C ASN A 210 -4.88 14.05 13.74
N ARG A 211 -6.05 13.41 13.63
CA ARG A 211 -7.12 13.51 14.63
C ARG A 211 -6.74 12.87 15.98
N VAL A 212 -6.16 11.67 15.96
CA VAL A 212 -5.77 10.95 17.19
C VAL A 212 -4.63 11.68 17.88
N GLN A 213 -3.69 12.20 17.10
CA GLN A 213 -2.50 12.84 17.60
C GLN A 213 -2.75 14.21 18.20
N ASP A 214 -3.59 15.02 17.58
CA ASP A 214 -3.92 16.35 18.12
C ASP A 214 -4.53 16.20 19.53
N ASN A 215 -5.33 15.15 19.77
CA ASN A 215 -5.88 14.86 21.08
C ASN A 215 -4.78 14.47 22.09
N TYR A 216 -3.89 13.53 21.73
CA TYR A 216 -2.83 13.08 22.65
C TYR A 216 -1.81 14.17 22.91
N ILE A 217 -1.38 14.92 21.88
CA ILE A 217 -0.47 16.05 22.04
C ILE A 217 -1.08 17.10 22.95
N TYR A 218 -2.36 17.41 22.77
CA TYR A 218 -3.08 18.33 23.66
C TYR A 218 -3.09 17.86 25.11
N PHE A 219 -3.37 16.58 25.37
CA PHE A 219 -3.35 16.02 26.73
C PHE A 219 -1.98 16.09 27.38
N VAL A 220 -0.91 15.77 26.65
CA VAL A 220 0.45 15.74 27.21
C VAL A 220 1.14 17.10 27.18
N SER A 221 0.61 18.11 26.48
CA SER A 221 1.24 19.43 26.36
C SER A 221 1.53 20.09 27.71
N ASN A 222 0.69 19.81 28.72
CA ASN A 222 0.83 20.34 30.08
C ASN A 222 1.53 19.39 31.06
N ILE A 223 1.92 18.17 30.62
CA ILE A 223 2.60 17.21 31.48
C ILE A 223 4.10 17.24 31.17
N ARG A 224 4.91 17.58 32.16
CA ARG A 224 6.36 17.73 31.95
C ARG A 224 7.05 16.39 31.74
N GLN A 225 6.72 15.41 32.56
CA GLN A 225 7.32 14.08 32.48
C GLN A 225 6.22 13.02 32.42
N PHE A 226 6.28 12.16 31.44
CA PHE A 226 5.23 11.17 31.21
C PHE A 226 5.77 9.90 30.55
N TYR A 227 5.06 8.81 30.82
CA TYR A 227 5.14 7.59 30.03
C TYR A 227 4.00 7.55 29.03
N MET A 228 4.31 7.11 27.81
CA MET A 228 3.31 6.79 26.79
C MET A 228 3.49 5.34 26.35
N ARG A 229 2.50 4.51 26.70
CA ARG A 229 2.48 3.09 26.37
C ARG A 229 1.52 2.83 25.21
N GLY A 230 1.93 2.01 24.25
CA GLY A 230 1.07 1.59 23.15
C GLY A 230 1.63 0.36 22.46
N GLY A 231 0.75 -0.45 21.89
CA GLY A 231 1.12 -1.61 21.08
C GLY A 231 1.79 -1.22 19.75
N ALA A 232 2.12 -2.23 18.95
CA ALA A 232 2.61 -2.02 17.60
C ALA A 232 1.62 -1.20 16.78
N GLY A 233 2.12 -0.25 15.99
CA GLY A 233 1.28 0.52 15.06
C GLY A 233 0.39 1.59 15.68
N THR A 234 0.56 1.94 16.97
CA THR A 234 -0.25 2.98 17.64
C THR A 234 0.28 4.41 17.43
N GLY A 235 1.41 4.59 16.75
CA GLY A 235 1.92 5.91 16.38
C GLY A 235 2.87 6.55 17.42
N LYS A 236 3.43 5.80 18.37
CA LYS A 236 4.39 6.27 19.38
C LYS A 236 5.50 7.16 18.81
N THR A 237 6.27 6.61 17.87
CA THR A 237 7.38 7.30 17.21
C THR A 237 6.95 8.62 16.60
N TRP A 238 5.79 8.63 15.94
CA TRP A 238 5.30 9.83 15.29
C TRP A 238 4.87 10.91 16.30
N ILE A 239 4.23 10.52 17.42
CA ILE A 239 3.91 11.45 18.51
C ILE A 239 5.21 12.02 19.10
N ALA A 240 6.23 11.17 19.30
CA ALA A 240 7.54 11.61 19.79
C ALA A 240 8.17 12.66 18.87
N ILE A 241 8.16 12.44 17.55
CA ILE A 241 8.66 13.39 16.53
C ILE A 241 7.88 14.72 16.58
N LYS A 242 6.56 14.67 16.60
CA LYS A 242 5.72 15.88 16.65
C LYS A 242 5.96 16.71 17.90
N MET A 243 6.07 16.05 19.05
CA MET A 243 6.35 16.71 20.31
C MET A 243 7.76 17.33 20.32
N ALA A 244 8.75 16.61 19.80
CA ALA A 244 10.12 17.12 19.68
C ALA A 244 10.18 18.38 18.81
N ASN A 245 9.52 18.37 17.65
CA ASN A 245 9.42 19.53 16.77
C ASN A 245 8.72 20.72 17.46
N ALA A 246 7.59 20.49 18.14
CA ALA A 246 6.84 21.53 18.83
C ALA A 246 7.67 22.19 19.96
N GLU A 247 8.43 21.40 20.74
CA GLU A 247 9.33 21.97 21.76
C GLU A 247 10.47 22.76 21.13
N ALA A 248 11.05 22.30 20.03
CA ALA A 248 12.11 23.01 19.30
C ALA A 248 11.59 24.32 18.68
N GLU A 249 10.38 24.35 18.14
CA GLU A 249 9.72 25.59 17.66
C GLU A 249 9.52 26.62 18.77
N ASN A 250 9.32 26.17 20.02
CA ASN A 250 9.24 27.01 21.19
C ASN A 250 10.62 27.46 21.73
N GLY A 251 11.70 27.09 21.04
CA GLY A 251 13.06 27.50 21.38
C GLY A 251 13.78 26.62 22.40
N ALA A 252 13.22 25.46 22.73
CA ALA A 252 13.88 24.46 23.58
C ALA A 252 14.98 23.74 22.82
N ARG A 253 16.08 23.41 23.49
CA ARG A 253 17.05 22.42 22.97
C ARG A 253 16.55 21.03 23.24
N VAL A 254 16.25 20.28 22.17
CA VAL A 254 15.52 19.01 22.23
C VAL A 254 16.39 17.86 21.74
N LEU A 255 16.35 16.75 22.49
CA LEU A 255 16.88 15.46 22.09
C LEU A 255 15.73 14.49 21.81
N LEU A 256 15.76 13.84 20.64
CA LEU A 256 14.96 12.66 20.32
C LEU A 256 15.91 11.46 20.18
N THR A 257 15.71 10.42 20.97
CA THR A 257 16.64 9.29 21.03
C THR A 257 15.96 7.96 21.06
N CYS A 258 16.68 6.95 20.54
CA CYS A 258 16.33 5.53 20.64
C CYS A 258 17.63 4.69 20.64
N LYS A 259 17.50 3.38 20.81
CA LYS A 259 18.67 2.49 20.80
C LYS A 259 19.09 2.04 19.39
N SER A 260 18.19 2.08 18.43
CA SER A 260 18.39 1.66 17.05
C SER A 260 18.99 2.76 16.18
N LYS A 261 20.19 2.56 15.63
CA LYS A 261 20.81 3.49 14.65
C LYS A 261 19.93 3.64 13.38
N ALA A 262 19.31 2.54 12.93
CA ALA A 262 18.44 2.56 11.75
C ALA A 262 17.17 3.42 11.99
N LEU A 263 16.53 3.26 13.15
CA LEU A 263 15.37 4.05 13.54
C LEU A 263 15.75 5.53 13.75
N SER A 264 16.88 5.80 14.40
CA SER A 264 17.38 7.18 14.58
C SER A 264 17.61 7.89 13.24
N ALA A 265 18.17 7.20 12.23
CA ALA A 265 18.34 7.76 10.90
C ALA A 265 17.00 8.09 10.20
N VAL A 266 15.97 7.26 10.38
CA VAL A 266 14.62 7.54 9.84
C VAL A 266 13.99 8.72 10.57
N MET A 267 14.02 8.74 11.91
CA MET A 267 13.49 9.84 12.72
C MET A 267 14.14 11.17 12.33
N LYS A 268 15.45 11.17 12.05
CA LYS A 268 16.18 12.38 11.64
C LYS A 268 15.66 12.97 10.32
N ASN A 269 15.21 12.13 9.38
CA ASN A 269 14.63 12.62 8.12
C ASN A 269 13.22 13.22 8.28
N GLU A 270 12.54 12.90 9.38
CA GLU A 270 11.15 13.32 9.65
C GLU A 270 11.08 14.43 10.72
N THR A 271 12.21 14.80 11.32
CA THR A 271 12.31 15.86 12.31
C THR A 271 12.93 17.14 11.73
N SER A 272 12.58 18.27 12.34
CA SER A 272 13.22 19.55 12.07
C SER A 272 14.73 19.49 12.38
N ASP A 273 15.55 20.25 11.64
CA ASP A 273 17.00 20.41 11.90
C ASP A 273 17.30 21.01 13.28
N ALA A 274 16.30 21.59 13.94
CA ALA A 274 16.42 22.14 15.29
C ALA A 274 16.36 21.07 16.40
N VAL A 275 16.05 19.82 16.07
CA VAL A 275 16.01 18.68 16.99
C VAL A 275 17.26 17.84 16.84
N ASP A 276 17.97 17.62 17.94
CA ASP A 276 19.08 16.66 17.97
C ASP A 276 18.52 15.23 17.97
N VAL A 277 18.63 14.49 16.83
CA VAL A 277 18.23 13.08 16.74
C VAL A 277 19.49 12.22 16.78
N ILE A 278 19.71 11.56 17.91
CA ILE A 278 20.95 10.82 18.19
C ILE A 278 20.61 9.48 18.84
N ASP A 279 21.16 8.37 18.33
CA ASP A 279 21.07 7.07 19.00
C ASP A 279 21.84 7.05 20.33
N LEU A 280 21.42 6.19 21.25
CA LEU A 280 21.95 6.17 22.61
C LEU A 280 23.47 5.96 22.66
N GLU A 281 24.04 5.13 21.78
CA GLU A 281 25.48 4.85 21.76
C GLU A 281 26.27 6.10 21.34
N SER A 282 25.87 6.75 20.26
CA SER A 282 26.47 7.98 19.76
C SER A 282 26.29 9.17 20.73
N LEU A 283 25.18 9.19 21.49
CA LEU A 283 24.91 10.21 22.49
C LEU A 283 25.95 10.18 23.61
N ARG A 284 26.35 9.00 24.07
CA ARG A 284 27.32 8.82 25.16
C ARG A 284 28.72 9.33 24.82
N GLU A 285 29.08 9.29 23.55
CA GLU A 285 30.42 9.67 23.10
C GLU A 285 30.65 11.18 23.05
N ASN A 286 29.61 11.97 22.75
CA ASN A 286 29.76 13.33 22.26
C ASN A 286 28.93 14.40 22.98
N THR A 287 28.10 14.02 23.97
CA THR A 287 27.14 14.96 24.56
C THR A 287 27.44 15.23 26.03
N PRO A 288 27.63 16.52 26.45
CA PRO A 288 27.79 16.87 27.86
C PRO A 288 26.47 16.67 28.63
N ALA A 289 26.59 16.38 29.95
CA ALA A 289 25.46 16.36 30.86
C ALA A 289 24.79 17.76 30.92
N GLY A 290 23.50 17.82 31.21
CA GLY A 290 22.75 19.06 31.36
C GLY A 290 22.55 19.84 30.05
N SER A 291 22.54 19.15 28.89
CA SER A 291 22.49 19.82 27.58
C SER A 291 21.09 20.16 27.10
N TYR A 292 20.04 19.44 27.53
CA TYR A 292 18.70 19.49 26.90
C TYR A 292 17.63 20.05 27.83
N ASP A 293 16.74 20.86 27.26
CA ASP A 293 15.51 21.33 27.90
C ASP A 293 14.39 20.27 27.82
N ALA A 294 14.43 19.44 26.76
CA ALA A 294 13.48 18.36 26.57
C ALA A 294 14.18 17.11 25.99
N ILE A 295 13.79 15.93 26.46
CA ILE A 295 14.22 14.63 25.93
C ILE A 295 12.99 13.77 25.64
N PHE A 296 12.96 13.19 24.44
CA PHE A 296 11.98 12.19 24.04
C PHE A 296 12.69 10.87 23.71
N VAL A 297 12.23 9.79 24.34
CA VAL A 297 12.82 8.44 24.23
C VAL A 297 11.85 7.55 23.51
N ASP A 298 12.19 7.06 22.33
CA ASP A 298 11.38 6.10 21.60
C ASP A 298 11.91 4.66 21.77
N GLU A 299 11.03 3.67 21.69
CA GLU A 299 11.33 2.25 21.92
C GLU A 299 12.04 2.00 23.27
N ALA A 300 11.58 2.68 24.33
CA ALA A 300 12.23 2.67 25.63
C ALA A 300 12.29 1.28 26.27
N GLN A 301 11.45 0.30 25.87
CA GLN A 301 11.54 -1.09 26.32
C GLN A 301 12.88 -1.78 25.98
N ASP A 302 13.67 -1.21 25.10
CA ASP A 302 15.01 -1.70 24.76
C ASP A 302 16.13 -1.14 25.66
N PHE A 303 15.79 -0.19 26.54
CA PHE A 303 16.73 0.44 27.47
C PHE A 303 16.87 -0.41 28.74
N SER A 304 18.08 -0.49 29.28
CA SER A 304 18.35 -0.98 30.63
C SER A 304 18.06 0.13 31.67
N GLU A 305 18.02 -0.25 32.96
CA GLU A 305 17.94 0.74 34.05
C GLU A 305 19.10 1.73 34.03
N GLU A 306 20.32 1.24 33.76
CA GLU A 306 21.51 2.07 33.63
C GLU A 306 21.38 3.05 32.45
N ASP A 307 20.88 2.60 31.28
CA ASP A 307 20.63 3.46 30.13
C ASP A 307 19.67 4.59 30.49
N ALA A 308 18.57 4.26 31.17
CA ALA A 308 17.53 5.22 31.55
C ALA A 308 18.05 6.23 32.58
N PHE A 309 18.77 5.77 33.60
CA PHE A 309 19.37 6.64 34.62
C PHE A 309 20.39 7.60 33.99
N ASN A 310 21.30 7.10 33.16
CA ASN A 310 22.31 7.92 32.48
C ASN A 310 21.66 8.95 31.53
N LEU A 311 20.57 8.58 30.85
CA LEU A 311 19.88 9.50 29.93
C LEU A 311 19.33 10.73 30.64
N LYS A 312 18.85 10.60 31.87
CA LYS A 312 18.36 11.75 32.65
C LYS A 312 19.44 12.78 32.96
N THR A 313 20.70 12.38 33.05
CA THR A 313 21.80 13.32 33.31
C THR A 313 22.00 14.35 32.18
N TYR A 314 21.48 14.11 30.99
CA TYR A 314 21.51 15.05 29.88
C TYR A 314 20.44 16.13 29.98
N LEU A 315 19.42 16.02 30.85
CA LEU A 315 18.45 17.07 31.14
C LEU A 315 19.15 18.23 31.89
N LYS A 316 18.81 19.45 31.52
CA LYS A 316 19.29 20.65 32.24
C LYS A 316 18.82 20.69 33.69
N ASP A 317 17.61 20.24 33.92
CA ASP A 317 17.01 20.08 35.25
C ASP A 317 16.20 18.80 35.28
N GLU A 318 16.56 17.86 36.15
CA GLU A 318 15.91 16.54 36.23
C GLU A 318 14.40 16.61 36.48
N LYS A 319 13.89 17.64 37.16
CA LYS A 319 12.47 17.79 37.53
C LYS A 319 11.71 18.77 36.67
N ALA A 320 12.37 19.85 36.26
CA ALA A 320 11.74 20.92 35.52
C ALA A 320 11.81 20.75 34.01
N SER A 321 12.81 20.04 33.49
CA SER A 321 12.93 19.72 32.06
C SER A 321 11.90 18.70 31.65
N ARG A 322 11.55 18.72 30.36
CA ARG A 322 10.56 17.82 29.77
C ARG A 322 11.14 16.44 29.47
N LEU A 323 10.42 15.38 29.82
CA LEU A 323 10.80 13.99 29.52
C LEU A 323 9.60 13.19 29.07
N GLY A 324 9.61 12.74 27.81
CA GLY A 324 8.60 11.84 27.26
C GLY A 324 9.20 10.47 26.95
N VAL A 325 8.66 9.42 27.51
CA VAL A 325 9.15 8.04 27.38
C VAL A 325 8.09 7.17 26.71
N PHE A 326 8.39 6.71 25.48
CA PHE A 326 7.49 5.93 24.64
C PHE A 326 7.95 4.46 24.62
N TYR A 327 7.03 3.53 24.91
CA TYR A 327 7.38 2.10 24.99
C TYR A 327 6.24 1.16 24.62
N ASP A 328 6.59 -0.11 24.37
CA ASP A 328 5.70 -1.21 24.02
C ASP A 328 6.09 -2.45 24.84
N ASP A 329 5.23 -2.89 25.74
CA ASP A 329 5.50 -4.06 26.59
C ASP A 329 5.52 -5.38 25.82
N VAL A 330 4.78 -5.46 24.70
CA VAL A 330 4.66 -6.68 23.90
C VAL A 330 5.89 -6.92 23.03
N GLN A 331 6.54 -5.85 22.54
CA GLN A 331 7.73 -5.93 21.69
C GLN A 331 9.05 -6.02 22.49
N LYS A 332 8.99 -6.36 23.76
CA LYS A 332 10.18 -6.53 24.58
C LYS A 332 10.96 -7.78 24.12
N VAL A 333 12.16 -7.58 23.59
CA VAL A 333 13.04 -8.65 23.10
C VAL A 333 14.06 -9.08 24.16
N ARG A 334 14.42 -8.17 25.09
CA ARG A 334 15.40 -8.41 26.14
C ARG A 334 14.76 -8.67 27.49
N ALA A 335 15.40 -9.46 28.32
CA ALA A 335 14.97 -9.70 29.70
C ALA A 335 15.08 -8.45 30.58
N GLU A 336 16.03 -7.55 30.26
CA GLU A 336 16.27 -6.30 30.95
C GLU A 336 15.16 -5.29 30.65
N SER A 337 14.85 -4.42 31.60
CA SER A 337 13.85 -3.36 31.49
C SER A 337 14.39 -2.10 32.12
N PHE A 338 13.91 -0.95 31.68
CA PHE A 338 14.25 0.32 32.31
C PHE A 338 13.64 0.44 33.74
N GLY A 339 12.71 -0.44 34.12
CA GLY A 339 12.05 -0.40 35.45
C GLY A 339 11.52 0.99 35.79
N ASP A 340 11.79 1.46 37.00
CA ASP A 340 11.44 2.79 37.49
C ASP A 340 12.59 3.82 37.31
N ALA A 341 13.62 3.51 36.52
CA ALA A 341 14.84 4.33 36.44
C ALA A 341 14.62 5.73 35.86
N PHE A 342 13.55 5.94 35.09
CA PHE A 342 13.16 7.29 34.68
C PHE A 342 12.50 8.11 35.78
N MET A 343 12.12 7.51 36.92
CA MET A 343 11.52 8.18 38.09
C MET A 343 10.35 9.11 37.73
N ILE A 344 9.44 8.63 36.89
CA ILE A 344 8.23 9.37 36.50
C ILE A 344 7.06 8.83 37.31
N ASP A 345 6.48 9.67 38.19
CA ASP A 345 5.42 9.28 39.11
C ASP A 345 4.01 9.19 38.47
N THR A 346 3.86 9.63 37.23
CA THR A 346 2.56 9.62 36.54
C THR A 346 2.28 8.25 35.91
N PRO A 347 1.03 7.76 36.00
CA PRO A 347 0.64 6.53 35.26
C PRO A 347 0.86 6.69 33.76
N PRO A 348 1.18 5.60 33.05
CA PRO A 348 1.36 5.65 31.60
C PRO A 348 0.07 6.10 30.88
N LEU A 349 0.21 6.99 29.93
CA LEU A 349 -0.83 7.31 28.97
C LEU A 349 -0.92 6.17 27.95
N LEU A 350 -2.14 5.68 27.72
CA LEU A 350 -2.35 4.52 26.86
C LEU A 350 -2.79 4.91 25.46
N LEU A 351 -2.09 4.42 24.46
CA LEU A 351 -2.49 4.51 23.07
C LEU A 351 -3.29 3.26 22.69
N HIS A 352 -4.57 3.43 22.39
CA HIS A 352 -5.52 2.32 22.19
C HIS A 352 -5.87 2.05 20.71
N GLU A 353 -5.42 2.88 19.78
CA GLU A 353 -5.79 2.73 18.37
C GLU A 353 -4.59 2.30 17.54
N ASN A 354 -4.72 1.19 16.79
CA ASN A 354 -3.75 0.84 15.77
C ASN A 354 -4.04 1.69 14.52
N ILE A 355 -3.09 2.54 14.16
CA ILE A 355 -3.20 3.46 13.02
C ILE A 355 -2.30 3.05 11.84
N ARG A 356 -1.43 2.07 12.04
CA ARG A 356 -0.41 1.64 11.06
C ARG A 356 -0.89 0.46 10.21
N ASN A 357 -1.18 -0.65 10.88
CA ASN A 357 -1.49 -1.91 10.22
C ASN A 357 -2.95 -1.94 9.78
N THR A 358 -3.25 -2.57 8.65
CA THR A 358 -4.64 -2.92 8.34
C THR A 358 -5.21 -3.87 9.39
N ALA A 359 -6.54 -3.86 9.56
CA ALA A 359 -7.19 -4.71 10.56
C ALA A 359 -6.85 -6.20 10.38
N ASN A 360 -6.77 -6.68 9.13
CA ASN A 360 -6.45 -8.09 8.86
C ASN A 360 -5.01 -8.44 9.22
N ILE A 361 -4.05 -7.55 9.02
CA ILE A 361 -2.65 -7.79 9.43
C ILE A 361 -2.56 -7.83 10.96
N TYR A 362 -3.15 -6.86 11.65
CA TYR A 362 -3.11 -6.83 13.12
C TYR A 362 -3.80 -8.06 13.73
N LYS A 363 -4.98 -8.42 13.21
CA LYS A 363 -5.70 -9.63 13.64
C LYS A 363 -4.87 -10.90 13.38
N TYR A 364 -4.23 -11.01 12.23
CA TYR A 364 -3.33 -12.13 11.92
C TYR A 364 -2.18 -12.20 12.93
N ALA A 365 -1.49 -11.09 13.16
CA ALA A 365 -0.37 -11.03 14.08
C ALA A 365 -0.77 -11.47 15.51
N THR A 366 -1.90 -11.00 16.01
CA THR A 366 -2.38 -11.35 17.36
C THR A 366 -2.88 -12.79 17.46
N GLN A 367 -3.54 -13.32 16.43
CA GLN A 367 -4.04 -14.70 16.42
C GLN A 367 -2.94 -15.75 16.29
N GLU A 368 -1.95 -15.51 15.40
CA GLU A 368 -0.86 -16.47 15.16
C GLU A 368 0.15 -16.51 16.31
N THR A 369 0.25 -15.45 17.09
CA THR A 369 1.29 -15.38 18.14
C THR A 369 0.73 -15.40 19.56
N ASP A 370 -0.59 -15.32 19.72
CA ASP A 370 -1.26 -15.13 21.02
C ASP A 370 -0.69 -13.92 21.82
N LEU A 371 -0.16 -12.96 21.09
CA LEU A 371 0.40 -11.71 21.61
C LEU A 371 -0.43 -10.54 21.12
N GLY A 372 -0.39 -9.45 21.86
CA GLY A 372 -1.09 -8.23 21.47
C GLY A 372 -1.68 -7.55 22.69
N THR A 373 -2.19 -6.35 22.44
CA THR A 373 -2.89 -5.57 23.46
C THR A 373 -4.33 -5.37 23.00
N ASP A 374 -5.22 -5.01 23.93
CA ASP A 374 -6.59 -4.59 23.63
C ASP A 374 -6.58 -3.24 22.90
N VAL A 375 -6.17 -3.28 21.63
CA VAL A 375 -6.07 -2.12 20.75
C VAL A 375 -7.25 -2.13 19.78
N ILE A 376 -7.88 -0.99 19.61
CA ILE A 376 -8.91 -0.78 18.60
C ILE A 376 -8.24 -0.92 17.22
N THR A 377 -8.74 -1.86 16.42
CA THR A 377 -8.18 -2.13 15.09
C THR A 377 -8.44 -0.99 14.14
N ASN A 378 -7.53 -0.79 13.18
CA ASN A 378 -7.69 0.16 12.09
C ASN A 378 -9.02 -0.11 11.35
N PRO A 379 -9.80 0.92 11.00
CA PRO A 379 -11.04 0.73 10.23
C PRO A 379 -10.81 0.24 8.79
N VAL A 380 -9.55 0.23 8.32
CA VAL A 380 -9.19 -0.32 7.01
C VAL A 380 -8.88 -1.80 7.14
N GLU A 381 -9.71 -2.66 6.56
CA GLU A 381 -9.55 -4.11 6.65
C GLU A 381 -8.26 -4.61 5.97
N GLY A 382 -7.98 -4.13 4.76
CA GLY A 382 -6.83 -4.57 3.95
C GLY A 382 -6.92 -6.03 3.46
N PRO A 383 -5.92 -6.49 2.69
CA PRO A 383 -5.82 -7.88 2.27
C PRO A 383 -5.56 -8.83 3.45
N THR A 384 -6.11 -10.02 3.38
CA THR A 384 -5.79 -11.08 4.36
C THR A 384 -4.35 -11.56 4.15
N PRO A 385 -3.52 -11.60 5.19
CA PRO A 385 -2.18 -12.17 5.12
C PRO A 385 -2.19 -13.61 4.60
N LYS A 386 -1.14 -13.98 3.89
CA LYS A 386 -0.98 -15.34 3.33
C LYS A 386 0.25 -15.98 3.95
N SER A 387 0.12 -17.26 4.33
CA SER A 387 1.23 -18.08 4.82
C SER A 387 1.40 -19.30 3.91
N GLU A 388 2.64 -19.58 3.52
CA GLU A 388 2.99 -20.66 2.59
C GLU A 388 4.15 -21.48 3.15
N ASN A 389 4.00 -22.81 3.16
CA ASN A 389 5.08 -23.74 3.51
C ASN A 389 5.99 -23.99 2.30
N ILE A 390 7.27 -23.76 2.45
CA ILE A 390 8.30 -23.93 1.41
C ILE A 390 9.10 -25.18 1.72
N ALA A 391 9.12 -26.13 0.79
CA ALA A 391 9.72 -27.44 1.00
C ALA A 391 11.25 -27.43 0.93
N ASP A 392 11.85 -26.52 0.14
CA ASP A 392 13.29 -26.47 -0.09
C ASP A 392 13.74 -25.12 -0.64
N GLY A 393 15.05 -24.84 -0.61
CA GLY A 393 15.62 -23.57 -1.09
C GLY A 393 15.37 -23.26 -2.58
N LYS A 394 15.24 -24.30 -3.43
CA LYS A 394 14.93 -24.10 -4.85
C LYS A 394 13.51 -23.56 -5.04
N LYS A 395 12.55 -24.08 -4.26
CA LYS A 395 11.16 -23.58 -4.26
C LYS A 395 11.08 -22.19 -3.66
N LEU A 396 11.90 -21.90 -2.62
CA LEU A 396 12.00 -20.56 -2.07
C LEU A 396 12.47 -19.57 -3.14
N THR A 397 13.56 -19.87 -3.85
CA THR A 397 14.07 -19.03 -4.93
C THR A 397 13.02 -18.76 -6.01
N GLN A 398 12.34 -19.81 -6.46
CA GLN A 398 11.27 -19.69 -7.46
C GLN A 398 10.12 -18.83 -6.95
N ARG A 399 9.70 -19.03 -5.70
CA ARG A 399 8.58 -18.30 -5.11
C ARG A 399 8.91 -16.82 -4.92
N LEU A 400 10.10 -16.51 -4.37
CA LEU A 400 10.57 -15.13 -4.24
C LEU A 400 10.67 -14.43 -5.59
N ASN A 401 11.24 -15.07 -6.62
CA ASN A 401 11.30 -14.50 -7.95
C ASN A 401 9.92 -14.18 -8.53
N ASN A 402 8.95 -15.08 -8.32
CA ASN A 402 7.57 -14.86 -8.77
C ASN A 402 6.92 -13.70 -8.02
N LEU A 403 7.09 -13.61 -6.70
CA LEU A 403 6.55 -12.52 -5.89
C LEU A 403 7.16 -11.17 -6.27
N LEU A 404 8.48 -11.10 -6.40
CA LEU A 404 9.16 -9.87 -6.81
C LEU A 404 8.72 -9.42 -8.22
N LYS A 405 8.54 -10.37 -9.14
CA LYS A 405 7.99 -10.07 -10.46
C LYS A 405 6.54 -9.60 -10.37
N GLU A 406 5.72 -10.32 -9.64
CA GLU A 406 4.30 -10.01 -9.42
C GLU A 406 4.14 -8.58 -8.89
N TYR A 407 4.77 -8.26 -7.76
CA TYR A 407 4.54 -6.99 -7.09
C TYR A 407 5.34 -5.82 -7.67
N LEU A 408 6.61 -6.01 -8.02
CA LEU A 408 7.47 -4.92 -8.48
C LEU A 408 7.40 -4.66 -9.99
N VAL A 409 7.03 -5.66 -10.81
CA VAL A 409 6.93 -5.50 -12.26
C VAL A 409 5.49 -5.42 -12.72
N ASP A 410 4.69 -6.44 -12.37
CA ASP A 410 3.32 -6.55 -12.87
C ASP A 410 2.39 -5.54 -12.17
N GLU A 411 2.60 -5.31 -10.84
CA GLU A 411 1.83 -4.37 -10.02
C GLU A 411 2.42 -2.95 -10.00
N GLY A 412 3.69 -2.82 -10.35
CA GLY A 412 4.38 -1.53 -10.32
C GLY A 412 4.60 -0.96 -8.92
N LEU A 413 4.66 -1.83 -7.89
CA LEU A 413 5.02 -1.39 -6.55
C LEU A 413 6.47 -0.88 -6.56
N ASN A 414 6.72 0.23 -5.88
CA ASN A 414 8.08 0.75 -5.74
C ASN A 414 8.90 -0.19 -4.85
N THR A 415 10.16 -0.42 -5.19
CA THR A 415 11.08 -1.26 -4.38
C THR A 415 11.27 -0.71 -2.96
N THR A 416 11.16 0.60 -2.76
CA THR A 416 11.17 1.24 -1.44
C THR A 416 9.96 0.89 -0.57
N SER A 417 8.86 0.42 -1.17
CA SER A 417 7.62 0.03 -0.48
C SER A 417 7.60 -1.45 -0.09
N LEU A 418 8.63 -2.23 -0.45
CA LEU A 418 8.74 -3.66 -0.16
C LEU A 418 9.97 -3.96 0.67
N ALA A 419 9.82 -4.78 1.70
CA ALA A 419 10.93 -5.34 2.47
C ALA A 419 10.80 -6.87 2.59
N ILE A 420 11.92 -7.56 2.48
CA ILE A 420 12.04 -8.97 2.85
C ILE A 420 12.60 -9.01 4.27
N LEU A 421 11.82 -9.51 5.21
CA LEU A 421 12.27 -9.76 6.57
C LEU A 421 12.62 -11.23 6.72
N VAL A 422 13.68 -11.50 7.47
CA VAL A 422 14.18 -12.85 7.68
C VAL A 422 14.52 -13.06 9.16
N ASP A 423 14.39 -14.29 9.63
CA ASP A 423 14.81 -14.67 10.98
C ASP A 423 16.35 -14.76 11.09
N ASP A 424 17.02 -15.17 10.01
CA ASP A 424 18.48 -15.21 9.89
C ASP A 424 18.95 -14.50 8.60
N ALA A 425 19.42 -13.26 8.76
CA ALA A 425 19.84 -12.44 7.63
C ALA A 425 21.16 -12.89 7.01
N ASP A 426 22.05 -13.45 7.79
CA ASP A 426 23.35 -13.88 7.30
C ASP A 426 23.18 -15.15 6.48
N TRP A 427 22.42 -16.14 6.98
CA TRP A 427 22.03 -17.30 6.20
C TRP A 427 21.36 -16.90 4.87
N PHE A 428 20.38 -15.99 4.90
CA PHE A 428 19.67 -15.58 3.69
C PHE A 428 20.58 -14.92 2.67
N MET A 429 21.48 -14.03 3.11
CA MET A 429 22.41 -13.34 2.21
C MET A 429 23.48 -14.28 1.64
N GLU A 430 23.88 -15.33 2.39
CA GLU A 430 24.75 -16.39 1.88
C GLU A 430 24.07 -17.24 0.78
N GLN A 431 22.76 -17.50 0.91
CA GLN A 431 22.02 -18.21 -0.13
C GLN A 431 21.82 -17.35 -1.42
N TYR A 432 21.78 -16.03 -1.29
CA TYR A 432 21.50 -15.11 -2.40
C TYR A 432 22.51 -13.97 -2.50
N PRO A 433 23.81 -14.25 -2.66
CA PRO A 433 24.86 -13.22 -2.63
C PRO A 433 24.73 -12.20 -3.79
N GLU A 434 24.20 -12.63 -4.93
CA GLU A 434 23.96 -11.78 -6.10
C GLU A 434 22.47 -11.36 -6.22
N GLY A 435 21.62 -11.73 -5.26
CA GLY A 435 20.18 -11.53 -5.33
C GLY A 435 19.45 -12.60 -6.14
N ILE A 436 18.28 -12.26 -6.69
CA ILE A 436 17.45 -13.15 -7.52
C ILE A 436 17.07 -12.44 -8.83
N ALA A 437 17.39 -13.05 -9.95
CA ALA A 437 17.15 -12.52 -11.30
C ALA A 437 17.76 -11.11 -11.48
N LYS A 438 16.93 -10.07 -11.66
CA LYS A 438 17.43 -8.69 -11.78
C LYS A 438 17.52 -7.96 -10.44
N TRP A 439 17.01 -8.56 -9.35
CA TRP A 439 16.88 -7.93 -8.05
C TRP A 439 18.11 -8.20 -7.18
N LYS A 440 18.79 -7.14 -6.76
CA LYS A 440 19.90 -7.20 -5.81
C LYS A 440 19.36 -7.07 -4.39
N PHE A 441 19.78 -7.95 -3.51
CA PHE A 441 19.42 -7.88 -2.10
C PHE A 441 20.43 -7.04 -1.33
N ILE A 442 19.91 -6.05 -0.58
CA ILE A 442 20.72 -5.11 0.18
C ILE A 442 20.20 -4.97 1.61
N LYS A 443 21.12 -4.80 2.57
CA LYS A 443 20.77 -4.53 3.98
C LYS A 443 20.45 -3.04 4.22
N GLN A 444 20.95 -2.16 3.38
CA GLN A 444 20.79 -0.71 3.45
C GLN A 444 19.43 -0.25 2.90
N PRO A 445 19.01 1.00 3.14
CA PRO A 445 17.87 1.57 2.43
C PRO A 445 18.05 1.52 0.92
N VAL A 446 16.97 1.19 0.20
CA VAL A 446 16.94 1.10 -1.26
C VAL A 446 17.22 2.47 -1.90
N THR A 447 18.11 2.48 -2.87
CA THR A 447 18.49 3.69 -3.65
C THR A 447 18.23 3.53 -5.15
N ASN A 448 18.14 2.29 -5.65
CA ASN A 448 17.92 1.99 -7.06
C ASN A 448 16.72 1.06 -7.27
N ASP A 449 16.13 1.12 -8.44
CA ASP A 449 14.93 0.33 -8.80
C ASP A 449 15.20 -1.19 -8.95
N ASP A 450 16.46 -1.63 -8.98
CA ASP A 450 16.86 -3.04 -9.01
C ASP A 450 17.25 -3.60 -7.63
N GLU A 451 17.17 -2.77 -6.59
CA GLU A 451 17.49 -3.15 -5.22
C GLU A 451 16.23 -3.53 -4.43
N VAL A 452 16.34 -4.53 -3.57
CA VAL A 452 15.30 -4.94 -2.62
C VAL A 452 15.92 -5.04 -1.24
N ARG A 453 15.32 -4.38 -0.27
CA ARG A 453 15.81 -4.41 1.11
C ARG A 453 15.54 -5.75 1.75
N VAL A 454 16.59 -6.35 2.30
CA VAL A 454 16.54 -7.55 3.16
C VAL A 454 17.08 -7.18 4.54
N SER A 455 16.36 -7.57 5.59
CA SER A 455 16.76 -7.25 6.96
C SER A 455 16.40 -8.38 7.91
N SER A 456 17.18 -8.56 8.97
CA SER A 456 16.69 -9.34 10.10
C SER A 456 15.47 -8.63 10.72
N VAL A 457 14.57 -9.41 11.35
CA VAL A 457 13.41 -8.84 12.05
C VAL A 457 13.85 -7.84 13.13
N LEU A 458 14.97 -8.13 13.81
CA LEU A 458 15.48 -7.30 14.90
C LEU A 458 16.06 -5.97 14.39
N ASP A 459 16.81 -6.00 13.28
CA ASP A 459 17.37 -4.78 12.68
C ASP A 459 16.29 -3.91 12.04
N PHE A 460 15.14 -4.50 11.69
CA PHE A 460 13.99 -3.79 11.14
C PHE A 460 13.01 -3.31 12.22
N LYS A 461 13.29 -3.58 13.50
CA LYS A 461 12.46 -3.10 14.61
C LYS A 461 12.40 -1.57 14.61
N GLY A 462 11.20 -1.02 14.79
CA GLY A 462 10.93 0.42 14.68
C GLY A 462 10.68 0.91 13.25
N LEU A 463 11.11 0.17 12.23
CA LEU A 463 10.85 0.47 10.82
C LEU A 463 9.54 -0.16 10.35
N GLU A 464 9.13 0.17 9.13
CA GLU A 464 7.91 -0.32 8.52
C GLU A 464 8.02 -0.36 6.99
N SER A 465 7.18 -1.16 6.35
CA SER A 465 7.08 -1.23 4.90
C SER A 465 5.62 -1.41 4.48
N ASP A 466 5.26 -0.90 3.31
CA ASP A 466 3.90 -1.08 2.77
C ASP A 466 3.61 -2.58 2.54
N MET A 467 4.63 -3.32 2.09
CA MET A 467 4.59 -4.76 1.91
C MET A 467 5.77 -5.43 2.61
N VAL A 468 5.50 -6.52 3.32
CA VAL A 468 6.52 -7.38 3.92
C VAL A 468 6.38 -8.79 3.36
N ILE A 469 7.49 -9.35 2.88
CA ILE A 469 7.66 -10.78 2.64
C ILE A 469 8.50 -11.31 3.80
N TYR A 470 7.89 -12.08 4.70
CA TYR A 470 8.58 -12.65 5.84
C TYR A 470 9.00 -14.09 5.55
N VAL A 471 10.32 -14.32 5.47
CA VAL A 471 10.90 -15.63 5.25
C VAL A 471 11.49 -16.13 6.57
N ARG A 472 11.00 -17.26 7.08
CA ARG A 472 11.43 -17.78 8.36
C ARG A 472 11.51 -19.31 8.40
N HIS A 473 12.25 -19.82 9.36
CA HIS A 473 12.20 -21.24 9.75
C HIS A 473 11.00 -21.53 10.66
N GLU A 474 10.68 -22.83 10.82
CA GLU A 474 9.52 -23.24 11.64
C GLU A 474 9.66 -22.86 13.13
N ASP A 475 10.89 -22.92 13.66
CA ASP A 475 11.18 -22.81 15.11
C ASP A 475 11.38 -21.37 15.62
N VAL A 476 10.82 -20.37 14.94
CA VAL A 476 10.96 -18.95 15.34
C VAL A 476 10.01 -18.62 16.49
N SER A 477 10.47 -17.83 17.46
CA SER A 477 9.67 -17.42 18.61
C SER A 477 8.46 -16.58 18.21
N GLN A 478 7.37 -16.74 18.95
CA GLN A 478 6.13 -15.96 18.74
C GLN A 478 6.37 -14.46 18.84
N ASN A 479 7.24 -14.01 19.72
CA ASN A 479 7.58 -12.60 19.87
C ASN A 479 8.25 -12.05 18.60
N LEU A 480 9.20 -12.80 18.01
CA LEU A 480 9.84 -12.38 16.76
C LEU A 480 8.86 -12.36 15.59
N ASN A 481 7.95 -13.35 15.53
CA ASN A 481 6.88 -13.39 14.54
C ASN A 481 5.94 -12.18 14.67
N TYR A 482 5.52 -11.84 15.90
CA TYR A 482 4.68 -10.68 16.15
C TYR A 482 5.36 -9.38 15.68
N ILE A 483 6.66 -9.22 16.00
CA ILE A 483 7.42 -8.06 15.54
C ILE A 483 7.43 -8.02 14.01
N ALA A 484 7.75 -9.13 13.33
CA ALA A 484 7.79 -9.20 11.87
C ALA A 484 6.46 -8.85 11.21
N TYR A 485 5.36 -9.46 11.68
CA TYR A 485 4.02 -9.23 11.11
C TYR A 485 3.60 -7.77 11.24
N THR A 486 3.87 -7.15 12.38
CA THR A 486 3.50 -5.75 12.63
C THR A 486 4.36 -4.73 11.91
N ARG A 487 5.40 -5.15 11.15
CA ARG A 487 6.16 -4.26 10.25
C ARG A 487 5.44 -3.99 8.94
N ALA A 488 4.53 -4.87 8.53
CA ALA A 488 3.72 -4.67 7.34
C ALA A 488 2.60 -3.66 7.59
N LYS A 489 2.51 -2.62 6.76
CA LYS A 489 1.36 -1.69 6.82
C LYS A 489 0.15 -2.31 6.15
N TYR A 490 0.35 -2.89 4.99
CA TYR A 490 -0.72 -3.19 4.04
C TYR A 490 -0.74 -4.64 3.56
N TYR A 491 0.41 -5.18 3.15
CA TYR A 491 0.57 -6.55 2.67
C TYR A 491 1.53 -7.34 3.53
N LEU A 492 1.12 -8.54 3.89
CA LEU A 492 1.95 -9.51 4.58
C LEU A 492 1.89 -10.85 3.86
N LEU A 493 3.04 -11.35 3.47
CA LEU A 493 3.25 -12.69 2.94
C LEU A 493 4.28 -13.39 3.82
N GLU A 494 3.95 -14.56 4.29
CA GLU A 494 4.83 -15.38 5.10
C GLU A 494 5.26 -16.64 4.34
N LEU A 495 6.56 -16.90 4.29
CA LEU A 495 7.16 -18.08 3.68
C LEU A 495 7.88 -18.88 4.76
N ILE A 496 7.34 -20.04 5.10
CA ILE A 496 7.86 -20.90 6.17
C ILE A 496 8.71 -22.01 5.55
N ILE A 497 10.00 -22.01 5.87
CA ILE A 497 10.95 -23.02 5.41
C ILE A 497 10.88 -24.20 6.36
N LYS A 498 10.58 -25.37 5.81
CA LYS A 498 10.68 -26.65 6.53
C LYS A 498 12.13 -27.08 6.64
N LYS A 499 12.48 -27.61 7.81
CA LYS A 499 13.79 -28.23 8.04
C LYS A 499 13.98 -29.48 7.21
#